data_2f71986f13d8532ea411e256261e6579
#
_entry.id   2f71986f13d8532ea411e256261e6579
#
_cell.length_a   1.000
_cell.length_b   1.000
_cell.length_c   1.000
_cell.angle_alpha   90.00
_cell.angle_beta   90.00
_cell.angle_gamma   90.00
#
_symmetry.space_group_name_H-M   'P 1'
#
loop_
_entity.id
_entity.type
_entity.pdbx_description
1 polymer ?
#
loop_
_entity_poly.entity_id
_entity_poly.type
_entity_poly.pdbx_seq_one_letter_code
_entity_poly.pdbx_strand_id
1 'polypeptide(L)'
;MSSHIINFINVTRLNKPIGFLLLFWPCAWGLSLGNYFNNKGLGIYFYYLLLFFCGSVLMRSAGCIVNDIVDEKIDQRVSRTKERPIASGSLKKSLAWIYVFTLCLLAFLILIQFNFLTICLGIFSMLFAFSYPFMKRYTYWPQLFLGFTFNWGIVMAWTSITNEISYLPILLYIGAIFWTLGYDTIYGIQDISDDEVIGVKSTAIKFKNNLNLFVGLS
;
A
#
# COMPACT_ATOMS: atom_id res chain seq x y z
N MET A 1 -0.85 29.15 1.63
CA MET A 1 -1.64 27.94 1.29
C MET A 1 -2.67 27.74 2.40
N SER A 2 -3.94 27.47 2.09
CA SER A 2 -4.97 27.28 3.13
C SER A 2 -4.59 26.11 4.05
N SER A 3 -4.86 26.23 5.36
CA SER A 3 -4.58 25.16 6.34
C SER A 3 -5.21 23.81 5.94
N HIS A 4 -6.36 23.85 5.26
CA HIS A 4 -7.03 22.66 4.72
C HIS A 4 -6.20 21.93 3.66
N ILE A 5 -5.53 22.64 2.75
CA ILE A 5 -4.69 22.05 1.70
C ILE A 5 -3.47 21.40 2.33
N ILE A 6 -2.84 22.06 3.31
CA ILE A 6 -1.68 21.51 4.03
C ILE A 6 -2.06 20.21 4.76
N ASN A 7 -3.19 20.22 5.49
CA ASN A 7 -3.70 19.04 6.18
C ASN A 7 -4.02 17.89 5.21
N PHE A 8 -4.61 18.19 4.05
CA PHE A 8 -4.89 17.20 3.02
C PHE A 8 -3.59 16.57 2.50
N ILE A 9 -2.59 17.38 2.10
CA ILE A 9 -1.30 16.87 1.62
C ILE A 9 -0.59 16.03 2.68
N ASN A 10 -0.65 16.44 3.95
CA ASN A 10 0.01 15.73 5.04
C ASN A 10 -0.68 14.41 5.38
N VAL A 11 -2.02 14.36 5.42
CA VAL A 11 -2.75 13.12 5.75
C VAL A 11 -2.72 12.11 4.61
N THR A 12 -2.71 12.57 3.35
CA THR A 12 -2.55 11.72 2.14
C THR A 12 -1.11 11.32 1.88
N ARG A 13 -0.14 12.01 2.50
CA ARG A 13 1.31 11.84 2.28
C ARG A 13 1.74 12.04 0.82
N LEU A 14 1.02 12.89 0.06
CA LEU A 14 1.38 13.22 -1.32
C LEU A 14 2.75 13.88 -1.46
N ASN A 15 3.25 14.53 -0.40
CA ASN A 15 4.60 15.07 -0.30
C ASN A 15 5.69 13.99 -0.09
N LYS A 16 5.32 12.71 0.04
CA LYS A 16 6.23 11.58 0.22
C LYS A 16 6.03 10.55 -0.88
N PRO A 17 6.58 10.74 -2.08
CA PRO A 17 6.25 9.97 -3.29
C PRO A 17 6.60 8.48 -3.17
N ILE A 18 7.55 8.11 -2.31
CA ILE A 18 7.98 6.72 -2.16
C ILE A 18 6.82 5.77 -1.86
N GLY A 19 5.82 6.22 -1.07
CA GLY A 19 4.71 5.36 -0.66
C GLY A 19 3.81 4.92 -1.82
N PHE A 20 3.43 5.84 -2.73
CA PHE A 20 2.62 5.47 -3.89
C PHE A 20 3.47 4.86 -5.01
N LEU A 21 4.75 5.18 -5.10
CA LEU A 21 5.67 4.52 -6.03
C LEU A 21 5.89 3.05 -5.67
N LEU A 22 6.02 2.71 -4.39
CA LEU A 22 6.10 1.31 -3.94
C LEU A 22 4.83 0.51 -4.26
N LEU A 23 3.66 1.15 -4.34
CA LEU A 23 2.41 0.52 -4.78
C LEU A 23 2.33 0.45 -6.31
N PHE A 24 2.89 1.42 -7.03
CA PHE A 24 2.86 1.51 -8.49
C PHE A 24 3.83 0.55 -9.18
N TRP A 25 5.07 0.40 -8.70
CA TRP A 25 6.08 -0.42 -9.37
C TRP A 25 5.66 -1.88 -9.58
N PRO A 26 5.04 -2.56 -8.61
CA PRO A 26 4.46 -3.89 -8.83
C PRO A 26 3.45 -3.94 -9.98
N CYS A 27 2.60 -2.91 -10.10
CA CYS A 27 1.68 -2.80 -11.25
C CYS A 27 2.46 -2.67 -12.57
N ALA A 28 3.49 -1.83 -12.61
CA ALA A 28 4.31 -1.66 -13.81
C ALA A 28 5.03 -2.95 -14.21
N TRP A 29 5.52 -3.74 -13.23
CA TRP A 29 6.14 -5.05 -13.52
C TRP A 29 5.13 -6.04 -14.09
N GLY A 30 3.96 -6.19 -13.47
CA GLY A 30 2.90 -7.07 -13.96
C GLY A 30 2.40 -6.67 -15.34
N LEU A 31 2.26 -5.37 -15.59
CA LEU A 31 1.85 -4.82 -16.89
C LEU A 31 2.89 -5.09 -17.98
N SER A 32 4.18 -4.87 -17.66
CA SER A 32 5.28 -5.13 -18.59
C SER A 32 5.37 -6.61 -18.95
N LEU A 33 5.23 -7.49 -17.93
CA LEU A 33 5.21 -8.94 -18.14
C LEU A 33 4.03 -9.34 -19.03
N GLY A 34 2.82 -8.85 -18.75
CA GLY A 34 1.62 -9.13 -19.56
C GLY A 34 1.75 -8.64 -20.99
N ASN A 35 2.31 -7.45 -21.20
CA ASN A 35 2.49 -6.89 -22.54
C ASN A 35 3.58 -7.62 -23.34
N TYR A 36 4.62 -8.13 -22.67
CA TYR A 36 5.67 -8.94 -23.32
C TYR A 36 5.08 -10.19 -23.99
N PHE A 37 4.18 -10.90 -23.30
CA PHE A 37 3.56 -12.12 -23.82
C PHE A 37 2.41 -11.89 -24.81
N ASN A 38 1.68 -10.76 -24.70
CA ASN A 38 0.45 -10.52 -25.48
C ASN A 38 0.56 -9.39 -26.50
N ASN A 39 1.61 -8.58 -26.46
CA ASN A 39 1.92 -7.50 -27.40
C ASN A 39 0.71 -6.64 -27.82
N LYS A 40 -0.03 -6.09 -26.87
CA LYS A 40 -1.22 -5.23 -27.11
C LYS A 40 -0.87 -3.86 -27.73
N GLY A 41 0.42 -3.60 -27.95
CA GLY A 41 0.92 -2.34 -28.49
C GLY A 41 1.21 -1.29 -27.41
N LEU A 42 2.12 -0.37 -27.75
CA LEU A 42 2.61 0.65 -26.82
C LEU A 42 1.53 1.63 -26.34
N GLY A 43 0.51 1.92 -27.19
CA GLY A 43 -0.56 2.84 -26.82
C GLY A 43 -1.39 2.32 -25.64
N ILE A 44 -1.81 1.05 -25.68
CA ILE A 44 -2.55 0.41 -24.58
C ILE A 44 -1.67 0.25 -23.34
N TYR A 45 -0.39 -0.11 -23.52
CA TYR A 45 0.57 -0.22 -22.43
C TYR A 45 0.68 1.08 -21.64
N PHE A 46 0.97 2.21 -22.30
CA PHE A 46 1.11 3.51 -21.63
C PHE A 46 -0.21 4.03 -21.03
N TYR A 47 -1.33 3.75 -21.69
CA TYR A 47 -2.64 4.09 -21.14
C TYR A 47 -2.90 3.35 -19.82
N TYR A 48 -2.69 2.04 -19.77
CA TYR A 48 -2.87 1.28 -18.53
C TYR A 48 -1.83 1.62 -17.48
N LEU A 49 -0.60 1.92 -17.88
CA LEU A 49 0.44 2.39 -16.97
C LEU A 49 0.02 3.68 -16.25
N LEU A 50 -0.58 4.63 -16.98
CA LEU A 50 -1.13 5.86 -16.41
C LEU A 50 -2.30 5.57 -15.46
N LEU A 51 -3.23 4.68 -15.83
CA LEU A 51 -4.35 4.30 -14.97
C LEU A 51 -3.87 3.66 -13.66
N PHE A 52 -2.91 2.74 -13.71
CA PHE A 52 -2.30 2.14 -12.52
C PHE A 52 -1.53 3.16 -11.69
N PHE A 53 -0.83 4.10 -12.30
CA PHE A 53 -0.16 5.18 -11.57
C PHE A 53 -1.17 6.05 -10.80
N CYS A 54 -2.20 6.56 -11.48
CA CYS A 54 -3.25 7.35 -10.83
C CYS A 54 -3.97 6.56 -9.74
N GLY A 55 -4.34 5.30 -10.02
CA GLY A 55 -4.93 4.40 -9.04
C GLY A 55 -4.06 4.20 -7.81
N SER A 56 -2.74 4.01 -7.99
CA SER A 56 -1.78 3.85 -6.88
C SER A 56 -1.68 5.11 -6.02
N VAL A 57 -1.66 6.31 -6.62
CA VAL A 57 -1.66 7.58 -5.88
C VAL A 57 -2.94 7.71 -5.04
N LEU A 58 -4.11 7.45 -5.62
CA LEU A 58 -5.40 7.56 -4.94
C LEU A 58 -5.54 6.53 -3.80
N MET A 59 -5.26 5.25 -4.09
CA MET A 59 -5.42 4.17 -3.12
C MET A 59 -4.39 4.25 -1.99
N ARG A 60 -3.14 4.64 -2.30
CA ARG A 60 -2.14 4.88 -1.25
C ARG A 60 -2.54 6.04 -0.35
N SER A 61 -3.08 7.13 -0.91
CA SER A 61 -3.59 8.27 -0.15
C SER A 61 -4.74 7.87 0.78
N ALA A 62 -5.73 7.14 0.26
CA ALA A 62 -6.84 6.61 1.05
C ALA A 62 -6.35 5.68 2.17
N GLY A 63 -5.44 4.76 1.86
CA GLY A 63 -4.85 3.85 2.85
C GLY A 63 -4.09 4.57 3.97
N CYS A 64 -3.37 5.65 3.67
CA CYS A 64 -2.71 6.49 4.69
C CYS A 64 -3.72 7.10 5.66
N ILE A 65 -4.83 7.64 5.14
CA ILE A 65 -5.88 8.25 5.97
C ILE A 65 -6.54 7.20 6.86
N VAL A 66 -6.91 6.03 6.32
CA VAL A 66 -7.50 4.93 7.09
C VAL A 66 -6.54 4.47 8.20
N ASN A 67 -5.26 4.30 7.87
CA ASN A 67 -4.25 3.94 8.87
C ASN A 67 -4.16 4.98 10.00
N ASP A 68 -4.12 6.28 9.67
CA ASP A 68 -4.04 7.34 10.68
C ASP A 68 -5.34 7.42 11.52
N ILE A 69 -6.53 7.12 10.96
CA ILE A 69 -7.79 7.02 11.73
C ILE A 69 -7.75 5.84 12.71
N VAL A 70 -7.28 4.67 12.25
CA VAL A 70 -7.21 3.45 13.07
C VAL A 70 -6.18 3.61 14.19
N ASP A 71 -5.06 4.26 13.88
CA ASP A 71 -3.91 4.39 14.78
C ASP A 71 -3.91 5.67 15.64
N GLU A 72 -4.94 6.51 15.58
CA GLU A 72 -4.97 7.82 16.25
C GLU A 72 -4.45 7.77 17.69
N LYS A 73 -4.96 6.82 18.53
CA LYS A 73 -4.57 6.70 19.94
C LYS A 73 -3.11 6.25 20.13
N ILE A 74 -2.57 5.51 19.16
CA ILE A 74 -1.17 5.07 19.14
C ILE A 74 -0.31 6.26 18.72
N ASP A 75 -0.67 6.92 17.62
CA ASP A 75 0.06 8.03 17.05
C ASP A 75 0.20 9.22 18.02
N GLN A 76 -0.79 9.46 18.87
CA GLN A 76 -0.72 10.48 19.93
C GLN A 76 0.38 10.23 20.97
N ARG A 77 0.81 8.97 21.17
CA ARG A 77 1.81 8.56 22.15
C ARG A 77 3.22 8.47 21.60
N VAL A 78 3.38 8.46 20.27
CA VAL A 78 4.66 8.34 19.59
C VAL A 78 5.17 9.72 19.18
N SER A 79 6.38 10.06 19.58
CA SER A 79 6.97 11.39 19.33
C SER A 79 7.00 11.77 17.85
N ARG A 80 7.26 10.81 16.96
CA ARG A 80 7.35 10.98 15.50
C ARG A 80 5.98 11.21 14.83
N THR A 81 4.89 10.72 15.43
CA THR A 81 3.57 10.68 14.78
C THR A 81 2.51 11.54 15.46
N LYS A 82 2.76 12.05 16.68
CA LYS A 82 1.82 12.90 17.43
C LYS A 82 1.36 14.17 16.71
N GLU A 83 2.17 14.66 15.76
CA GLU A 83 1.88 15.85 14.96
C GLU A 83 1.10 15.56 13.68
N ARG A 84 0.78 14.28 13.41
CA ARG A 84 -0.09 13.93 12.26
C ARG A 84 -1.45 14.62 12.38
N PRO A 85 -2.08 15.04 11.26
CA PRO A 85 -3.31 15.85 11.29
C PRO A 85 -4.46 15.25 12.11
N ILE A 86 -4.62 13.92 12.12
CA ILE A 86 -5.69 13.25 12.89
C ILE A 86 -5.27 13.12 14.37
N ALA A 87 -4.04 12.72 14.64
CA ALA A 87 -3.52 12.53 16.00
C ALA A 87 -3.47 13.86 16.77
N SER A 88 -3.07 14.96 16.12
CA SER A 88 -3.03 16.32 16.70
C SER A 88 -4.40 16.99 16.80
N GLY A 89 -5.46 16.41 16.22
CA GLY A 89 -6.80 17.01 16.17
C GLY A 89 -6.96 18.14 15.14
N SER A 90 -5.94 18.46 14.33
CA SER A 90 -6.02 19.51 13.30
C SER A 90 -6.92 19.12 12.11
N LEU A 91 -7.23 17.82 11.95
CA LEU A 91 -8.17 17.27 10.98
C LEU A 91 -9.22 16.40 11.69
N LYS A 92 -10.51 16.77 11.57
CA LYS A 92 -11.62 15.99 12.12
C LYS A 92 -11.74 14.64 11.37
N LYS A 93 -12.01 13.55 12.12
CA LYS A 93 -12.21 12.21 11.52
C LYS A 93 -13.34 12.16 10.50
N SER A 94 -14.43 12.90 10.73
CA SER A 94 -15.55 12.96 9.76
C SER A 94 -15.08 13.47 8.39
N LEU A 95 -14.25 14.51 8.37
CA LEU A 95 -13.69 15.05 7.14
C LEU A 95 -12.67 14.08 6.53
N ALA A 96 -11.88 13.40 7.36
CA ALA A 96 -10.96 12.36 6.90
C ALA A 96 -11.70 11.21 6.19
N TRP A 97 -12.85 10.77 6.71
CA TRP A 97 -13.68 9.75 6.05
C TRP A 97 -14.27 10.24 4.71
N ILE A 98 -14.64 11.53 4.60
CA ILE A 98 -15.07 12.12 3.32
C ILE A 98 -13.93 12.04 2.31
N TYR A 99 -12.68 12.35 2.70
CA TYR A 99 -11.52 12.22 1.83
C TYR A 99 -11.31 10.77 1.38
N VAL A 100 -11.39 9.79 2.31
CA VAL A 100 -11.29 8.36 1.96
C VAL A 100 -12.32 7.97 0.92
N PHE A 101 -13.60 8.31 1.17
CA PHE A 101 -14.69 7.99 0.24
C PHE A 101 -14.45 8.60 -1.14
N THR A 102 -14.07 9.88 -1.20
CA THR A 102 -13.81 10.57 -2.47
C THR A 102 -12.65 9.93 -3.23
N LEU A 103 -11.54 9.62 -2.54
CA LEU A 103 -10.37 8.97 -3.16
C LEU A 103 -10.70 7.56 -3.66
N CYS A 104 -11.44 6.77 -2.88
CA CYS A 104 -11.89 5.45 -3.28
C CYS A 104 -12.87 5.51 -4.47
N LEU A 105 -13.78 6.48 -4.50
CA LEU A 105 -14.69 6.68 -5.63
C LEU A 105 -13.92 7.01 -6.91
N LEU A 106 -12.96 7.93 -6.86
CA LEU A 106 -12.11 8.26 -8.01
C LEU A 106 -11.29 7.04 -8.46
N ALA A 107 -10.73 6.27 -7.52
CA ALA A 107 -10.02 5.03 -7.84
C ALA A 107 -10.94 3.98 -8.46
N PHE A 108 -12.19 3.89 -8.04
CA PHE A 108 -13.18 3.00 -8.62
C PHE A 108 -13.54 3.40 -10.07
N LEU A 109 -13.66 4.71 -10.36
CA LEU A 109 -13.85 5.20 -11.73
C LEU A 109 -12.68 4.85 -12.67
N ILE A 110 -11.46 4.77 -12.13
CA ILE A 110 -10.30 4.25 -12.86
C ILE A 110 -10.43 2.73 -13.04
N LEU A 111 -10.79 2.00 -11.97
CA LEU A 111 -10.88 0.54 -11.98
C LEU A 111 -11.86 0.00 -13.02
N ILE A 112 -13.00 0.66 -13.23
CA ILE A 112 -14.00 0.25 -14.21
C ILE A 112 -13.56 0.43 -15.69
N GLN A 113 -12.39 1.02 -15.93
CA GLN A 113 -11.81 1.09 -17.29
C GLN A 113 -11.11 -0.22 -17.70
N PHE A 114 -10.90 -1.14 -16.77
CA PHE A 114 -10.28 -2.43 -17.03
C PHE A 114 -11.32 -3.52 -17.36
N ASN A 115 -10.84 -4.71 -17.73
CA ASN A 115 -11.70 -5.87 -17.95
C ASN A 115 -12.33 -6.38 -16.64
N PHE A 116 -13.38 -7.17 -16.75
CA PHE A 116 -14.17 -7.67 -15.60
C PHE A 116 -13.33 -8.43 -14.58
N LEU A 117 -12.39 -9.28 -15.01
CA LEU A 117 -11.52 -10.03 -14.12
C LEU A 117 -10.64 -9.09 -13.26
N THR A 118 -10.05 -8.07 -13.88
CA THR A 118 -9.25 -7.07 -13.17
C THR A 118 -10.10 -6.25 -12.20
N ILE A 119 -11.35 -5.92 -12.55
CA ILE A 119 -12.29 -5.25 -11.63
C ILE A 119 -12.55 -6.12 -10.40
N CYS A 120 -12.84 -7.41 -10.59
CA CYS A 120 -13.04 -8.33 -9.47
C CYS A 120 -11.81 -8.43 -8.56
N LEU A 121 -10.60 -8.53 -9.14
CA LEU A 121 -9.35 -8.55 -8.39
C LEU A 121 -9.09 -7.23 -7.66
N GLY A 122 -9.45 -6.10 -8.25
CA GLY A 122 -9.34 -4.78 -7.62
C GLY A 122 -10.27 -4.64 -6.41
N ILE A 123 -11.51 -5.10 -6.52
CA ILE A 123 -12.46 -5.13 -5.40
C ILE A 123 -11.94 -6.08 -4.30
N PHE A 124 -11.44 -7.26 -4.68
CA PHE A 124 -10.86 -8.22 -3.74
C PHE A 124 -9.65 -7.64 -2.97
N SER A 125 -8.83 -6.80 -3.61
CA SER A 125 -7.69 -6.16 -2.96
C SER A 125 -8.06 -5.31 -1.74
N MET A 126 -9.32 -4.85 -1.65
CA MET A 126 -9.81 -4.09 -0.50
C MET A 126 -9.75 -4.89 0.79
N LEU A 127 -9.90 -6.23 0.73
CA LEU A 127 -9.76 -7.10 1.89
C LEU A 127 -8.35 -6.98 2.50
N PHE A 128 -7.31 -6.95 1.67
CA PHE A 128 -5.93 -6.77 2.12
C PHE A 128 -5.71 -5.34 2.64
N ALA A 129 -6.15 -4.33 1.89
CA ALA A 129 -5.96 -2.92 2.25
C ALA A 129 -6.61 -2.56 3.59
N PHE A 130 -7.82 -3.07 3.86
CA PHE A 130 -8.53 -2.79 5.12
C PHE A 130 -8.06 -3.68 6.29
N SER A 131 -7.54 -4.88 6.05
CA SER A 131 -7.02 -5.75 7.12
C SER A 131 -5.63 -5.32 7.60
N TYR A 132 -4.78 -4.81 6.72
CA TYR A 132 -3.39 -4.47 7.02
C TYR A 132 -3.20 -3.58 8.27
N PRO A 133 -3.94 -2.45 8.48
CA PRO A 133 -3.72 -1.58 9.63
C PRO A 133 -3.91 -2.26 10.99
N PHE A 134 -4.68 -3.35 11.02
CA PHE A 134 -4.97 -4.09 12.26
C PHE A 134 -3.90 -5.14 12.58
N MET A 135 -3.14 -5.60 11.59
CA MET A 135 -2.24 -6.76 11.73
C MET A 135 -1.17 -6.56 12.80
N LYS A 136 -0.63 -5.36 12.95
CA LYS A 136 0.38 -5.04 13.97
C LYS A 136 -0.11 -5.21 15.43
N ARG A 137 -1.43 -5.37 15.65
CA ARG A 137 -2.03 -5.62 16.97
C ARG A 137 -2.14 -7.12 17.27
N TYR A 138 -2.26 -7.93 16.22
CA TYR A 138 -2.54 -9.36 16.35
C TYR A 138 -1.32 -10.24 16.09
N THR A 139 -0.47 -9.88 15.12
CA THR A 139 0.62 -10.74 14.64
C THR A 139 1.96 -9.99 14.57
N TYR A 140 3.06 -10.74 14.69
CA TYR A 140 4.42 -10.23 14.43
C TYR A 140 4.78 -10.17 12.93
N TRP A 141 3.82 -10.41 12.02
CA TRP A 141 4.01 -10.44 10.58
C TRP A 141 3.26 -9.35 9.81
N PRO A 142 3.09 -8.11 10.32
CA PRO A 142 2.40 -7.06 9.57
C PRO A 142 3.10 -6.73 8.24
N GLN A 143 4.44 -6.89 8.16
CA GLN A 143 5.23 -6.68 6.96
C GLN A 143 4.87 -7.68 5.84
N LEU A 144 4.53 -8.92 6.20
CA LEU A 144 4.04 -9.92 5.24
C LEU A 144 2.67 -9.50 4.66
N PHE A 145 1.77 -9.00 5.50
CA PHE A 145 0.46 -8.47 5.06
C PHE A 145 0.63 -7.23 4.18
N LEU A 146 1.63 -6.38 4.47
CA LEU A 146 2.00 -5.29 3.59
C LEU A 146 2.44 -5.81 2.22
N GLY A 147 3.27 -6.87 2.21
CA GLY A 147 3.70 -7.56 0.99
C GLY A 147 2.52 -8.05 0.15
N PHE A 148 1.53 -8.70 0.76
CA PHE A 148 0.31 -9.09 0.06
C PHE A 148 -0.43 -7.90 -0.54
N THR A 149 -0.57 -6.81 0.23
CA THR A 149 -1.34 -5.64 -0.15
C THR A 149 -0.66 -4.86 -1.29
N PHE A 150 0.63 -4.56 -1.15
CA PHE A 150 1.35 -3.68 -2.08
C PHE A 150 1.64 -4.35 -3.42
N ASN A 151 1.92 -5.66 -3.41
CA ASN A 151 2.31 -6.36 -4.62
C ASN A 151 1.12 -6.98 -5.38
N TRP A 152 -0.12 -6.92 -4.85
CA TRP A 152 -1.30 -7.43 -5.54
C TRP A 152 -1.51 -6.80 -6.93
N GLY A 153 -0.99 -5.60 -7.11
CA GLY A 153 -0.97 -4.89 -8.39
C GLY A 153 -0.29 -5.66 -9.53
N ILE A 154 0.64 -6.60 -9.24
CA ILE A 154 1.25 -7.48 -10.27
C ILE A 154 0.19 -8.32 -10.95
N VAL A 155 -0.68 -8.97 -10.15
CA VAL A 155 -1.73 -9.85 -10.67
C VAL A 155 -2.79 -9.05 -11.41
N MET A 156 -3.21 -7.90 -10.86
CA MET A 156 -4.17 -7.01 -11.49
C MET A 156 -3.67 -6.47 -12.84
N ALA A 157 -2.41 -6.04 -12.90
CA ALA A 157 -1.83 -5.49 -14.10
C ALA A 157 -1.62 -6.55 -15.21
N TRP A 158 -1.20 -7.75 -14.83
CA TRP A 158 -1.18 -8.89 -15.75
C TRP A 158 -2.57 -9.15 -16.35
N THR A 159 -3.59 -9.32 -15.49
CA THR A 159 -4.95 -9.64 -15.95
C THR A 159 -5.58 -8.52 -16.78
N SER A 160 -5.17 -7.26 -16.59
CA SER A 160 -5.66 -6.14 -17.41
C SER A 160 -5.31 -6.30 -18.88
N ILE A 161 -4.18 -6.92 -19.20
CA ILE A 161 -3.68 -7.18 -20.54
C ILE A 161 -4.18 -8.52 -21.08
N THR A 162 -4.08 -9.58 -20.26
CA THR A 162 -4.26 -10.96 -20.71
C THR A 162 -5.69 -11.47 -20.56
N ASN A 163 -6.45 -10.87 -19.63
CA ASN A 163 -7.78 -11.31 -19.16
C ASN A 163 -7.79 -12.75 -18.60
N GLU A 164 -6.64 -13.21 -18.10
CA GLU A 164 -6.47 -14.54 -17.49
C GLU A 164 -5.51 -14.51 -16.30
N ILE A 165 -5.63 -15.49 -15.40
CA ILE A 165 -4.67 -15.71 -14.32
C ILE A 165 -3.67 -16.76 -14.80
N SER A 166 -2.36 -16.50 -14.62
CA SER A 166 -1.27 -17.40 -14.98
C SER A 166 -0.34 -17.61 -13.78
N TYR A 167 0.47 -18.66 -13.84
CA TYR A 167 1.51 -18.92 -12.83
C TYR A 167 2.64 -17.89 -12.83
N LEU A 168 2.92 -17.25 -13.96
CA LEU A 168 4.00 -16.27 -14.11
C LEU A 168 3.84 -15.05 -13.20
N PRO A 169 2.70 -14.30 -13.23
CA PRO A 169 2.49 -13.18 -12.31
C PRO A 169 2.41 -13.65 -10.86
N ILE A 170 1.96 -14.87 -10.58
CA ILE A 170 1.93 -15.42 -9.21
C ILE A 170 3.34 -15.64 -8.66
N LEU A 171 4.26 -16.18 -9.46
CA LEU A 171 5.67 -16.33 -9.06
C LEU A 171 6.33 -14.97 -8.80
N LEU A 172 6.10 -14.00 -9.69
CA LEU A 172 6.61 -12.63 -9.51
C LEU A 172 6.02 -11.98 -8.24
N TYR A 173 4.72 -12.18 -8.00
CA TYR A 173 4.04 -11.70 -6.80
C TYR A 173 4.64 -12.28 -5.52
N ILE A 174 4.91 -13.58 -5.47
CA ILE A 174 5.54 -14.25 -4.33
C ILE A 174 6.94 -13.65 -4.08
N GLY A 175 7.77 -13.50 -5.10
CA GLY A 175 9.09 -12.88 -4.98
C GLY A 175 9.01 -11.44 -4.48
N ALA A 176 8.06 -10.66 -4.99
CA ALA A 176 7.85 -9.28 -4.55
C ALA A 176 7.34 -9.18 -3.09
N ILE A 177 6.58 -10.17 -2.60
CA ILE A 177 6.19 -10.25 -1.18
C ILE A 177 7.43 -10.42 -0.29
N PHE A 178 8.34 -11.32 -0.63
CA PHE A 178 9.58 -11.52 0.12
C PHE A 178 10.46 -10.26 0.09
N TRP A 179 10.61 -9.63 -1.07
CA TRP A 179 11.31 -8.35 -1.17
C TRP A 179 10.70 -7.27 -0.27
N THR A 180 9.35 -7.17 -0.24
CA THR A 180 8.64 -6.24 0.65
C THR A 180 8.89 -6.57 2.12
N LEU A 181 8.85 -7.85 2.48
CA LEU A 181 9.12 -8.33 3.82
C LEU A 181 10.51 -7.91 4.29
N GLY A 182 11.53 -8.04 3.43
CA GLY A 182 12.90 -7.62 3.73
C GLY A 182 13.02 -6.11 3.95
N TYR A 183 12.64 -5.27 2.96
CA TYR A 183 12.85 -3.83 3.08
C TYR A 183 11.99 -3.19 4.18
N ASP A 184 10.76 -3.65 4.40
CA ASP A 184 9.90 -3.08 5.43
C ASP A 184 10.31 -3.52 6.84
N THR A 185 10.93 -4.71 6.96
CA THR A 185 11.59 -5.10 8.22
C THR A 185 12.77 -4.19 8.54
N ILE A 186 13.62 -3.87 7.55
CA ILE A 186 14.73 -2.91 7.71
C ILE A 186 14.18 -1.53 8.12
N TYR A 187 13.13 -1.07 7.43
CA TYR A 187 12.48 0.20 7.75
C TYR A 187 11.92 0.23 9.19
N GLY A 188 11.38 -0.90 9.66
CA GLY A 188 10.83 -1.03 11.01
C GLY A 188 11.87 -1.00 12.14
N ILE A 189 13.19 -1.14 11.85
CA ILE A 189 14.24 -1.09 12.88
C ILE A 189 14.24 0.23 13.65
N GLN A 190 13.97 1.33 12.95
CA GLN A 190 13.97 2.68 13.55
C GLN A 190 12.87 2.88 14.60
N ASP A 191 11.83 2.06 14.58
CA ASP A 191 10.67 2.20 15.45
C ASP A 191 10.64 1.16 16.60
N ILE A 192 11.63 0.24 16.68
CA ILE A 192 11.63 -0.88 17.66
C ILE A 192 11.43 -0.39 19.10
N SER A 193 12.15 0.66 19.51
CA SER A 193 12.09 1.16 20.89
C SER A 193 10.71 1.69 21.27
N ASP A 194 10.08 2.44 20.36
CA ASP A 194 8.75 3.00 20.58
C ASP A 194 7.67 1.90 20.50
N ASP A 195 7.81 0.99 19.54
CA ASP A 195 6.86 -0.11 19.29
C ASP A 195 6.84 -1.11 20.48
N GLU A 196 8.00 -1.43 21.09
CA GLU A 196 8.08 -2.30 22.28
C GLU A 196 7.36 -1.67 23.49
N VAL A 197 7.51 -0.36 23.71
CA VAL A 197 6.85 0.36 24.82
C VAL A 197 5.32 0.39 24.64
N ILE A 198 4.84 0.50 23.40
CA ILE A 198 3.41 0.61 23.09
C ILE A 198 2.77 -0.79 22.96
N GLY A 199 3.56 -1.86 22.81
CA GLY A 199 3.09 -3.22 22.62
C GLY A 199 2.63 -3.54 21.20
N VAL A 200 3.15 -2.81 20.20
CA VAL A 200 2.94 -3.07 18.76
C VAL A 200 3.88 -4.20 18.33
N LYS A 201 3.40 -5.06 17.42
CA LYS A 201 4.14 -6.23 16.95
C LYS A 201 4.68 -5.98 15.53
N SER A 202 5.94 -6.39 15.29
CA SER A 202 6.59 -6.33 13.96
C SER A 202 7.61 -7.44 13.78
N THR A 203 7.99 -7.72 12.52
CA THR A 203 9.10 -8.64 12.21
C THR A 203 10.44 -8.10 12.72
N ALA A 204 10.63 -6.76 12.71
CA ALA A 204 11.81 -6.12 13.26
C ALA A 204 12.00 -6.44 14.75
N ILE A 205 10.92 -6.40 15.55
CA ILE A 205 10.93 -6.81 16.97
C ILE A 205 11.18 -8.30 17.09
N LYS A 206 10.46 -9.13 16.31
CA LYS A 206 10.54 -10.59 16.41
C LYS A 206 11.94 -11.12 16.13
N PHE A 207 12.63 -10.54 15.15
CA PHE A 207 13.93 -11.00 14.66
C PHE A 207 15.09 -10.09 15.06
N LYS A 208 14.91 -9.18 16.02
CA LYS A 208 15.94 -8.18 16.40
C LYS A 208 17.34 -8.78 16.68
N ASN A 209 17.41 -10.00 17.21
CA ASN A 209 18.67 -10.69 17.51
C ASN A 209 19.31 -11.37 16.28
N ASN A 210 18.54 -11.66 15.22
CA ASN A 210 18.99 -12.36 14.00
C ASN A 210 18.57 -11.62 12.73
N LEU A 211 18.55 -10.30 12.77
CA LEU A 211 17.96 -9.46 11.75
C LEU A 211 18.66 -9.60 10.39
N ASN A 212 20.00 -9.65 10.38
CA ASN A 212 20.79 -9.82 9.15
C ASN A 212 20.48 -11.16 8.46
N LEU A 213 20.33 -12.25 9.24
CA LEU A 213 19.96 -13.55 8.70
C LEU A 213 18.55 -13.53 8.11
N PHE A 214 17.59 -12.93 8.85
CA PHE A 214 16.20 -12.85 8.40
C PHE A 214 16.05 -12.04 7.11
N VAL A 215 16.67 -10.87 7.05
CA VAL A 215 16.64 -10.00 5.86
C VAL A 215 17.37 -10.63 4.68
N GLY A 216 18.47 -11.35 4.92
CA GLY A 216 19.21 -12.06 3.86
C GLY A 216 18.47 -13.26 3.28
N LEU A 217 17.43 -13.78 3.96
CA LEU A 217 16.57 -14.87 3.51
C LEU A 217 15.23 -14.37 2.91
N SER A 218 14.93 -13.07 3.04
CA SER A 218 13.72 -12.44 2.49
C SER A 218 13.99 -11.92 1.09
#